data_8ef3b85c283052291a6ac420add97ddb
#
_entry.id   8ef3b85c283052291a6ac420add97ddb
#
_cell.length_a   1.000
_cell.length_b   1.000
_cell.length_c   1.000
_cell.angle_alpha   90.00
_cell.angle_beta   90.00
_cell.angle_gamma   90.00
#
_symmetry.space_group_name_H-M   'P 1'
#
loop_
_entity.id
_entity.type
_entity.pdbx_description
1 polymer ?
#
loop_
_entity_poly.entity_id
_entity_poly.type
_entity_poly.pdbx_seq_one_letter_code
_entity_poly.pdbx_strand_id
1 'polypeptide(L)'
;MKLIVGAVAVALLTGCATSPVPSEKADPVPNSRLFAYQKPASGDAVLIVTRDSGLVGGGCNTSVSIDGRKAAEIGSGETAKFYVTAGEHIVGASSCGSGLKEREANIKAGATKKFRISIDSSMSMDLSPTMQ
;
A
#
# COMPACT_ATOMS: atom_id res chain seq x y z
N MET A 1 55.23 5.95 15.74
CA MET A 1 53.87 6.39 15.87
C MET A 1 52.99 5.53 15.00
N LYS A 2 52.17 4.70 15.59
CA LYS A 2 51.26 3.84 14.83
C LYS A 2 49.89 4.51 14.87
N LEU A 3 49.41 4.98 13.72
CA LEU A 3 48.02 5.40 13.57
C LEU A 3 47.16 4.16 13.43
N ILE A 4 46.39 3.89 14.47
CA ILE A 4 45.32 2.88 14.39
C ILE A 4 44.13 3.59 13.75
N VAL A 5 43.92 3.40 12.46
CA VAL A 5 42.68 3.77 11.80
C VAL A 5 41.67 2.72 12.21
N GLY A 6 40.90 3.04 13.23
CA GLY A 6 39.71 2.28 13.56
C GLY A 6 38.72 2.41 12.42
N ALA A 7 38.58 1.37 11.63
CA ALA A 7 37.46 1.28 10.72
C ALA A 7 36.20 1.14 11.56
N VAL A 8 35.48 2.25 11.74
CA VAL A 8 34.12 2.20 12.26
C VAL A 8 33.29 1.60 11.14
N ALA A 9 33.06 0.30 11.24
CA ALA A 9 32.03 -0.35 10.46
C ALA A 9 30.71 0.23 10.95
N VAL A 10 30.20 1.24 10.26
CA VAL A 10 28.82 1.67 10.41
C VAL A 10 27.99 0.51 9.86
N ALA A 11 27.55 -0.36 10.73
CA ALA A 11 26.51 -1.31 10.41
C ALA A 11 25.28 -0.47 10.07
N LEU A 12 25.01 -0.33 8.78
CA LEU A 12 23.73 0.18 8.30
C LEU A 12 22.71 -0.87 8.75
N LEU A 13 22.11 -0.60 9.91
CA LEU A 13 20.88 -1.27 10.31
C LEU A 13 19.81 -0.86 9.30
N THR A 14 19.79 -1.55 8.16
CA THR A 14 18.63 -1.54 7.29
C THR A 14 17.52 -2.16 8.11
N GLY A 15 16.64 -1.31 8.70
CA GLY A 15 15.48 -1.77 9.43
C GLY A 15 14.67 -2.74 8.58
N CYS A 16 14.08 -3.76 9.20
CA CYS A 16 13.18 -4.72 8.55
C CYS A 16 11.86 -4.06 8.10
N ALA A 17 11.89 -2.85 7.58
CA ALA A 17 10.74 -2.16 7.05
C ALA A 17 10.57 -2.48 5.56
N THR A 18 9.34 -2.37 5.07
CA THR A 18 9.04 -2.48 3.65
C THR A 18 9.54 -1.25 2.87
N SER A 19 9.74 -1.40 1.58
CA SER A 19 10.20 -0.33 0.69
C SER A 19 9.12 0.06 -0.31
N PRO A 20 8.91 1.37 -0.56
CA PRO A 20 7.95 1.83 -1.56
C PRO A 20 8.27 1.27 -2.94
N VAL A 21 7.22 0.95 -3.68
CA VAL A 21 7.31 0.61 -5.09
C VAL A 21 6.33 1.49 -5.87
N PRO A 22 6.76 2.18 -6.94
CA PRO A 22 5.85 2.94 -7.78
C PRO A 22 4.76 2.04 -8.35
N SER A 23 3.53 2.54 -8.41
CA SER A 23 2.39 1.77 -8.90
C SER A 23 2.59 1.23 -10.32
N GLU A 24 3.32 1.96 -11.16
CA GLU A 24 3.62 1.55 -12.54
C GLU A 24 4.60 0.37 -12.62
N LYS A 25 5.36 0.12 -11.55
CA LYS A 25 6.35 -0.96 -11.46
C LYS A 25 5.90 -2.12 -10.59
N ALA A 26 4.84 -1.95 -9.83
CA ALA A 26 4.28 -2.99 -8.98
C ALA A 26 3.56 -4.05 -9.80
N ASP A 27 3.52 -5.27 -9.28
CA ASP A 27 2.77 -6.34 -9.90
C ASP A 27 1.26 -6.14 -9.70
N PRO A 28 0.43 -6.32 -10.73
CA PRO A 28 -1.01 -6.20 -10.55
C PRO A 28 -1.55 -7.33 -9.67
N VAL A 29 -2.49 -6.99 -8.79
CA VAL A 29 -3.23 -7.98 -8.00
C VAL A 29 -3.99 -8.91 -8.95
N PRO A 30 -3.87 -10.24 -8.77
CA PRO A 30 -4.64 -11.19 -9.60
C PRO A 30 -6.16 -10.98 -9.48
N ASN A 31 -6.90 -11.25 -10.54
CA ASN A 31 -8.35 -11.10 -10.57
C ASN A 31 -9.08 -11.88 -9.47
N SER A 32 -8.53 -13.01 -9.05
CA SER A 32 -9.09 -13.82 -7.96
C SER A 32 -9.11 -13.11 -6.60
N ARG A 33 -8.35 -12.04 -6.46
CA ARG A 33 -8.28 -11.23 -5.23
C ARG A 33 -8.81 -9.79 -5.42
N LEU A 34 -9.51 -9.53 -6.52
CA LEU A 34 -10.21 -8.28 -6.79
C LEU A 34 -11.72 -8.51 -6.68
N PHE A 35 -12.40 -7.81 -5.78
CA PHE A 35 -13.78 -8.11 -5.42
C PHE A 35 -14.78 -7.04 -5.80
N ALA A 36 -14.35 -5.78 -5.98
CA ALA A 36 -15.24 -4.65 -6.24
C ALA A 36 -14.51 -3.53 -6.98
N TYR A 37 -15.29 -2.61 -7.55
CA TYR A 37 -14.82 -1.38 -8.19
C TYR A 37 -13.89 -1.61 -9.40
N GLN A 38 -14.05 -2.71 -10.11
CA GLN A 38 -13.17 -3.07 -11.22
C GLN A 38 -13.67 -2.60 -12.59
N LYS A 39 -14.90 -2.09 -12.66
CA LYS A 39 -15.49 -1.64 -13.93
C LYS A 39 -15.45 -0.11 -14.02
N PRO A 40 -15.05 0.47 -15.17
CA PRO A 40 -15.09 1.93 -15.37
C PRO A 40 -16.47 2.55 -15.13
N ALA A 41 -17.55 1.79 -15.35
CA ALA A 41 -18.92 2.21 -15.07
C ALA A 41 -19.19 2.46 -13.58
N SER A 42 -18.32 1.99 -12.66
CA SER A 42 -18.47 2.23 -11.22
C SER A 42 -18.18 3.67 -10.83
N GLY A 43 -17.51 4.44 -11.67
CA GLY A 43 -17.23 5.85 -11.43
C GLY A 43 -16.16 6.40 -12.36
N ASP A 44 -16.04 7.71 -12.40
CA ASP A 44 -15.10 8.45 -13.24
C ASP A 44 -13.84 8.93 -12.50
N ALA A 45 -13.70 8.60 -11.24
CA ALA A 45 -12.49 8.80 -10.46
C ALA A 45 -11.73 7.49 -10.28
N VAL A 46 -10.43 7.56 -10.07
CA VAL A 46 -9.55 6.40 -9.94
C VAL A 46 -8.82 6.44 -8.60
N LEU A 47 -8.86 5.32 -7.90
CA LEU A 47 -8.07 5.08 -6.70
C LEU A 47 -7.08 3.95 -6.99
N ILE A 48 -5.80 4.17 -6.70
CA ILE A 48 -4.76 3.14 -6.79
C ILE A 48 -4.20 2.89 -5.41
N VAL A 49 -4.14 1.64 -5.00
CA VAL A 49 -3.54 1.22 -3.74
C VAL A 49 -2.40 0.27 -4.04
N THR A 50 -1.20 0.62 -3.59
CA THR A 50 0.01 -0.17 -3.81
C THR A 50 0.60 -0.56 -2.46
N ARG A 51 0.91 -1.83 -2.30
CA ARG A 51 1.61 -2.32 -1.11
C ARG A 51 3.10 -2.34 -1.38
N ASP A 52 3.87 -1.82 -0.41
CA ASP A 52 5.32 -1.89 -0.41
C ASP A 52 5.83 -3.31 -0.69
N SER A 53 7.00 -3.40 -1.28
CA SER A 53 7.75 -4.64 -1.37
C SER A 53 8.54 -4.90 -0.09
N GLY A 54 8.86 -6.15 0.19
CA GLY A 54 9.66 -6.57 1.32
C GLY A 54 9.10 -7.81 2.01
N LEU A 55 9.89 -8.37 2.94
CA LEU A 55 9.56 -9.61 3.61
C LEU A 55 8.65 -9.43 4.82
N VAL A 56 8.65 -8.26 5.44
CA VAL A 56 7.85 -7.98 6.63
C VAL A 56 6.37 -8.05 6.29
N GLY A 57 5.64 -8.88 7.00
CA GLY A 57 4.22 -9.10 6.75
C GLY A 57 3.89 -9.87 5.45
N GLY A 58 4.91 -10.39 4.74
CA GLY A 58 4.75 -11.04 3.44
C GLY A 58 3.92 -12.32 3.44
N GLY A 59 3.70 -12.94 4.61
CA GLY A 59 2.85 -14.12 4.75
C GLY A 59 1.35 -13.83 4.74
N CYS A 60 0.95 -12.56 4.77
CA CYS A 60 -0.44 -12.13 4.81
C CYS A 60 -0.74 -11.11 3.73
N ASN A 61 -1.85 -11.29 3.01
CA ASN A 61 -2.36 -10.26 2.14
C ASN A 61 -3.05 -9.17 2.97
N THR A 62 -2.92 -7.93 2.54
CA THR A 62 -3.65 -6.80 3.12
C THR A 62 -5.04 -6.71 2.51
N SER A 63 -6.07 -6.77 3.35
CA SER A 63 -7.44 -6.51 2.92
C SER A 63 -7.66 -5.03 2.77
N VAL A 64 -8.11 -4.60 1.59
CA VAL A 64 -8.45 -3.22 1.29
C VAL A 64 -9.94 -3.08 1.10
N SER A 65 -10.53 -2.08 1.74
CA SER A 65 -11.93 -1.72 1.63
C SER A 65 -12.10 -0.30 1.14
N ILE A 66 -13.20 -0.04 0.47
CA ILE A 66 -13.63 1.29 0.06
C ILE A 66 -15.06 1.48 0.54
N ASP A 67 -15.27 2.51 1.34
CA ASP A 67 -16.58 2.80 1.95
C ASP A 67 -17.17 1.59 2.70
N GLY A 68 -16.30 0.85 3.40
CA GLY A 68 -16.68 -0.33 4.17
C GLY A 68 -16.87 -1.62 3.37
N ARG A 69 -16.75 -1.56 2.05
CA ARG A 69 -16.86 -2.74 1.17
C ARG A 69 -15.49 -3.29 0.83
N LYS A 70 -15.29 -4.59 1.03
CA LYS A 70 -14.04 -5.25 0.63
C LYS A 70 -13.84 -5.13 -0.88
N ALA A 71 -12.70 -4.56 -1.27
CA ALA A 71 -12.37 -4.28 -2.66
C ALA A 71 -11.27 -5.18 -3.22
N ALA A 72 -10.27 -5.52 -2.40
CA ALA A 72 -9.16 -6.37 -2.82
C ALA A 72 -8.40 -6.97 -1.64
N GLU A 73 -7.58 -7.96 -1.94
CA GLU A 73 -6.50 -8.45 -1.08
C GLU A 73 -5.17 -8.25 -1.80
N ILE A 74 -4.29 -7.44 -1.22
CA ILE A 74 -3.05 -6.99 -1.86
C ILE A 74 -1.85 -7.63 -1.15
N GLY A 75 -1.03 -8.34 -1.91
CA GLY A 75 0.21 -8.93 -1.44
C GLY A 75 1.39 -7.96 -1.54
N SER A 76 2.52 -8.38 -1.02
CA SER A 76 3.77 -7.60 -1.07
C SER A 76 4.13 -7.22 -2.50
N GLY A 77 4.42 -5.95 -2.75
CA GLY A 77 4.82 -5.43 -4.06
C GLY A 77 3.72 -5.39 -5.11
N GLU A 78 2.47 -5.56 -4.71
CA GLU A 78 1.33 -5.56 -5.62
C GLU A 78 0.55 -4.25 -5.59
N THR A 79 -0.16 -3.97 -6.67
CA THR A 79 -1.01 -2.79 -6.85
C THR A 79 -2.39 -3.15 -7.37
N ALA A 80 -3.40 -2.42 -6.94
CA ALA A 80 -4.77 -2.55 -7.42
C ALA A 80 -5.33 -1.19 -7.80
N LYS A 81 -6.11 -1.17 -8.86
CA LYS A 81 -6.79 0.01 -9.39
C LYS A 81 -8.30 -0.14 -9.20
N PHE A 82 -8.93 0.90 -8.72
CA PHE A 82 -10.37 0.94 -8.47
C PHE A 82 -11.01 2.14 -9.16
N TYR A 83 -12.17 1.91 -9.75
CA TYR A 83 -13.01 2.98 -10.29
C TYR A 83 -14.07 3.33 -9.27
N VAL A 84 -14.08 4.58 -8.85
CA VAL A 84 -14.98 5.08 -7.81
C VAL A 84 -15.68 6.35 -8.29
N THR A 85 -16.80 6.68 -7.67
CA THR A 85 -17.47 7.97 -7.94
C THR A 85 -16.58 9.13 -7.50
N ALA A 86 -16.70 10.26 -8.17
CA ALA A 86 -16.05 11.49 -7.69
C ALA A 86 -16.62 11.88 -6.32
N GLY A 87 -15.75 12.40 -5.46
CA GLY A 87 -16.10 12.84 -4.12
C GLY A 87 -15.33 12.15 -3.03
N GLU A 88 -15.90 12.12 -1.84
CA GLU A 88 -15.25 11.58 -0.64
C GLU A 88 -15.50 10.08 -0.49
N HIS A 89 -14.44 9.37 -0.13
CA HIS A 89 -14.45 7.94 0.16
C HIS A 89 -13.62 7.67 1.42
N ILE A 90 -13.91 6.56 2.07
CA ILE A 90 -13.06 6.02 3.13
C ILE A 90 -12.32 4.80 2.60
N VAL A 91 -11.01 4.88 2.57
CA VAL A 91 -10.14 3.77 2.21
C VAL A 91 -9.68 3.09 3.48
N GLY A 92 -9.90 1.80 3.58
CA GLY A 92 -9.49 1.00 4.73
C GLY A 92 -8.50 -0.08 4.33
N ALA A 93 -7.61 -0.42 5.25
CA ALA A 93 -6.68 -1.52 5.09
C ALA A 93 -6.45 -2.25 6.42
N SER A 94 -6.34 -3.56 6.36
CA SER A 94 -6.01 -4.40 7.50
C SER A 94 -5.15 -5.58 7.07
N SER A 95 -4.18 -5.95 7.89
CA SER A 95 -3.29 -7.09 7.67
C SER A 95 -3.20 -7.96 8.92
N CYS A 96 -2.65 -9.18 8.81
CA CYS A 96 -2.33 -9.99 9.98
C CYS A 96 -1.48 -9.19 10.98
N GLY A 97 -1.87 -9.22 12.25
CA GLY A 97 -1.17 -8.55 13.33
C GLY A 97 -1.40 -7.05 13.40
N SER A 98 -2.15 -6.48 12.47
CA SER A 98 -2.53 -5.07 12.46
C SER A 98 -4.04 -4.92 12.35
N GLY A 99 -4.60 -4.01 13.15
CA GLY A 99 -6.01 -3.64 13.06
C GLY A 99 -6.30 -2.79 11.81
N LEU A 100 -7.58 -2.48 11.64
CA LEU A 100 -8.05 -1.64 10.53
C LEU A 100 -7.48 -0.22 10.65
N LYS A 101 -6.91 0.26 9.57
CA LYS A 101 -6.55 1.66 9.34
C LYS A 101 -7.46 2.25 8.28
N GLU A 102 -7.97 3.43 8.51
CA GLU A 102 -8.86 4.12 7.58
C GLU A 102 -8.36 5.53 7.30
N ARG A 103 -8.49 5.95 6.03
CA ARG A 103 -8.12 7.29 5.58
C ARG A 103 -9.19 7.83 4.65
N GLU A 104 -9.43 9.13 4.75
CA GLU A 104 -10.28 9.84 3.80
C GLU A 104 -9.55 10.02 2.47
N ALA A 105 -10.30 9.84 1.38
CA ALA A 105 -9.84 10.12 0.04
C ALA A 105 -10.89 10.94 -0.69
N ASN A 106 -10.57 12.20 -0.99
CA ASN A 106 -11.40 13.05 -1.83
C ASN A 106 -10.82 13.04 -3.24
N ILE A 107 -11.55 12.50 -4.20
CA ILE A 107 -11.09 12.31 -5.56
C ILE A 107 -12.02 13.06 -6.52
N LYS A 108 -11.46 14.00 -7.28
CA LYS A 108 -12.21 14.74 -8.30
C LYS A 108 -12.49 13.86 -9.51
N ALA A 109 -13.56 14.19 -10.23
CA ALA A 109 -13.88 13.56 -11.51
C ALA A 109 -12.68 13.64 -12.47
N GLY A 110 -12.34 12.50 -13.08
CA GLY A 110 -11.20 12.37 -13.97
C GLY A 110 -9.83 12.31 -13.28
N ALA A 111 -9.77 12.45 -11.96
CA ALA A 111 -8.52 12.41 -11.21
C ALA A 111 -8.18 11.01 -10.72
N THR A 112 -6.90 10.81 -10.42
CA THR A 112 -6.36 9.61 -9.81
C THR A 112 -5.73 9.96 -8.46
N LYS A 113 -6.09 9.22 -7.42
CA LYS A 113 -5.46 9.31 -6.10
C LYS A 113 -4.76 8.00 -5.77
N LYS A 114 -3.54 8.11 -5.24
CA LYS A 114 -2.73 6.94 -4.89
C LYS A 114 -2.52 6.85 -3.40
N PHE A 115 -2.64 5.63 -2.87
CA PHE A 115 -2.34 5.27 -1.49
C PHE A 115 -1.26 4.19 -1.45
N ARG A 116 -0.50 4.22 -0.39
CA ARG A 116 0.58 3.28 -0.12
C ARG A 116 0.31 2.54 1.18
N ILE A 117 0.51 1.23 1.16
CA ILE A 117 0.52 0.38 2.36
C ILE A 117 1.97 0.06 2.69
N SER A 118 2.39 0.40 3.91
CA SER A 118 3.71 0.10 4.45
C SER A 118 3.59 -0.72 5.73
N ILE A 119 4.59 -1.55 6.01
CA ILE A 119 4.64 -2.36 7.23
C ILE A 119 6.03 -2.17 7.84
N ASP A 120 6.07 -1.81 9.13
CA ASP A 120 7.33 -1.63 9.84
C ASP A 120 7.82 -2.93 10.49
N SER A 121 8.99 -2.88 11.12
CA SER A 121 9.61 -4.02 11.79
C SER A 121 8.80 -4.59 12.95
N SER A 122 7.86 -3.83 13.49
CA SER A 122 6.93 -4.26 14.55
C SER A 122 5.65 -4.89 14.00
N MET A 123 5.56 -5.13 12.69
CA MET A 123 4.36 -5.59 12.00
C MET A 123 3.22 -4.57 12.02
N SER A 124 3.51 -3.31 12.32
CA SER A 124 2.55 -2.22 12.27
C SER A 124 2.38 -1.75 10.83
N MET A 125 1.14 -1.77 10.36
CA MET A 125 0.77 -1.35 9.02
C MET A 125 0.35 0.11 9.03
N ASP A 126 0.73 0.85 8.00
CA ASP A 126 0.21 2.18 7.72
C ASP A 126 -0.37 2.27 6.30
N LEU A 127 -1.39 3.11 6.18
CA LEU A 127 -2.04 3.45 4.92
C LEU A 127 -1.95 4.96 4.74
N SER A 128 -1.26 5.42 3.71
CA SER A 128 -1.00 6.85 3.51
C SER A 128 -1.10 7.25 2.04
N PRO A 129 -1.50 8.50 1.76
CA PRO A 129 -1.39 9.04 0.41
C PRO A 129 0.05 9.02 -0.09
N THR A 130 0.23 8.83 -1.38
CA THR A 130 1.56 8.81 -2.01
C THR A 130 1.50 9.40 -3.42
N MET A 131 2.64 9.88 -3.88
CA MET A 131 2.83 10.30 -5.27
C MET A 131 3.45 9.21 -6.15
N GLN A 132 3.77 8.05 -5.59
CA GLN A 132 4.44 6.94 -6.29
C GLN A 132 3.48 6.00 -7.00
#